data_488fa828adfcf03742f3a07131cc27d8
#
_entry.id   488fa828adfcf03742f3a07131cc27d8
#
_cell.length_a   1.000
_cell.length_b   1.000
_cell.length_c   1.000
_cell.angle_alpha   90.00
_cell.angle_beta   90.00
_cell.angle_gamma   90.00
#
_symmetry.space_group_name_H-M   'P 1'
#
loop_
_entity.id
_entity.type
_entity.pdbx_description
1 polymer ?
#
loop_
_entity_poly.entity_id
_entity_poly.type
_entity_poly.pdbx_seq_one_letter_code
_entity_poly.pdbx_strand_id
1 'polypeptide(L)'
;MQPHHTPSLTHAGLQHAVLLRAMPVLRHDLSSPLSVMRMGTTLLKRHLQRADLNPADAVARVEQLEQQLTELSAQIRRLRQWDPQVRERQPLKAIALEAAALARPMLMVQGIDVEPLQEDAADWLDTSQASHTLLYAVLAAIYHLAETSDAPPARIVVEPLGTTGIQISAHGDCAAPDALQIAPPPLEGLSLDAAAVAQLARSAQFDAVVSGRTVGLKPL
;
A
#
# COMPACT_ATOMS: atom_id res chain seq x y z
N MET A 1 26.09 -11.64 19.14
CA MET A 1 24.75 -12.11 19.56
C MET A 1 23.90 -10.85 19.68
N GLN A 2 23.10 -10.52 18.66
CA GLN A 2 22.21 -9.35 18.71
C GLN A 2 20.98 -9.73 19.55
N PRO A 3 20.49 -8.86 20.45
CA PRO A 3 19.29 -9.13 21.20
C PRO A 3 18.10 -9.21 20.21
N HIS A 4 17.40 -10.33 20.21
CA HIS A 4 16.14 -10.47 19.53
C HIS A 4 15.14 -9.54 20.24
N HIS A 5 14.91 -8.35 19.67
CA HIS A 5 13.81 -7.48 20.11
C HIS A 5 12.49 -8.19 19.77
N THR A 6 11.91 -8.83 20.76
CA THR A 6 10.51 -9.26 20.67
C THR A 6 9.65 -7.99 20.55
N PRO A 7 8.90 -7.80 19.47
CA PRO A 7 8.04 -6.64 19.35
C PRO A 7 7.07 -6.59 20.53
N SER A 8 6.88 -5.42 21.12
CA SER A 8 5.87 -5.25 22.18
C SER A 8 4.49 -5.56 21.60
N LEU A 9 3.56 -6.06 22.40
CA LEU A 9 2.16 -6.30 21.98
C LEU A 9 1.55 -5.05 21.35
N THR A 10 1.87 -3.87 21.86
CA THR A 10 1.44 -2.58 21.31
C THR A 10 1.96 -2.38 19.88
N HIS A 11 3.24 -2.66 19.63
CA HIS A 11 3.82 -2.52 18.29
C HIS A 11 3.17 -3.49 17.29
N ALA A 12 2.99 -4.76 17.67
CA ALA A 12 2.30 -5.74 16.84
C ALA A 12 0.84 -5.32 16.57
N GLY A 13 0.16 -4.75 17.56
CA GLY A 13 -1.19 -4.20 17.40
C GLY A 13 -1.25 -3.06 16.38
N LEU A 14 -0.28 -2.13 16.41
CA LEU A 14 -0.21 -1.04 15.44
C LEU A 14 0.07 -1.54 14.01
N GLN A 15 0.99 -2.49 13.85
CA GLN A 15 1.21 -3.13 12.55
C GLN A 15 -0.05 -3.82 12.05
N HIS A 16 -0.77 -4.52 12.93
CA HIS A 16 -2.04 -5.15 12.58
C HIS A 16 -3.11 -4.13 12.15
N ALA A 17 -3.21 -2.98 12.85
CA ALA A 17 -4.14 -1.91 12.49
C ALA A 17 -3.88 -1.35 11.08
N VAL A 18 -2.61 -1.19 10.71
CA VAL A 18 -2.21 -0.79 9.35
C VAL A 18 -2.56 -1.88 8.34
N LEU A 19 -2.21 -3.14 8.65
CA LEU A 19 -2.47 -4.28 7.78
C LEU A 19 -3.96 -4.45 7.49
N LEU A 20 -4.84 -4.29 8.50
CA LEU A 20 -6.28 -4.38 8.32
C LEU A 20 -6.81 -3.36 7.29
N ARG A 21 -6.23 -2.16 7.23
CA ARG A 21 -6.59 -1.14 6.23
C ARG A 21 -6.09 -1.47 4.83
N ALA A 22 -4.91 -2.07 4.72
CA ALA A 22 -4.36 -2.51 3.43
C ALA A 22 -4.97 -3.84 2.92
N MET A 23 -5.52 -4.66 3.80
CA MET A 23 -6.01 -6.01 3.49
C MET A 23 -7.05 -6.07 2.35
N PRO A 24 -8.02 -5.15 2.22
CA PRO A 24 -8.97 -5.18 1.12
C PRO A 24 -8.28 -5.09 -0.25
N VAL A 25 -7.27 -4.23 -0.37
CA VAL A 25 -6.48 -4.05 -1.61
C VAL A 25 -5.64 -5.29 -1.88
N LEU A 26 -4.91 -5.79 -0.89
CA LEU A 26 -4.10 -7.00 -1.02
C LEU A 26 -4.95 -8.21 -1.45
N ARG A 27 -6.14 -8.36 -0.87
CA ARG A 27 -7.07 -9.43 -1.24
C ARG A 27 -7.60 -9.26 -2.66
N HIS A 28 -7.93 -8.04 -3.08
CA HIS A 28 -8.35 -7.73 -4.45
C HIS A 28 -7.25 -8.10 -5.44
N ASP A 29 -6.02 -7.69 -5.18
CA ASP A 29 -4.86 -7.90 -6.06
C ASP A 29 -4.53 -9.40 -6.23
N LEU A 30 -4.81 -10.22 -5.22
CA LEU A 30 -4.69 -11.68 -5.33
C LEU A 30 -5.87 -12.32 -6.06
N SER A 31 -7.09 -11.85 -5.81
CA SER A 31 -8.29 -12.48 -6.35
C SER A 31 -8.55 -12.11 -7.82
N SER A 32 -8.08 -10.94 -8.25
CA SER A 32 -8.25 -10.46 -9.64
C SER A 32 -7.61 -11.40 -10.68
N PRO A 33 -6.31 -11.70 -10.63
CA PRO A 33 -5.68 -12.62 -11.59
C PRO A 33 -6.26 -14.04 -11.51
N LEU A 34 -6.64 -14.51 -10.32
CA LEU A 34 -7.31 -15.80 -10.17
C LEU A 34 -8.66 -15.87 -10.91
N SER A 35 -9.44 -14.78 -10.84
CA SER A 35 -10.72 -14.69 -11.53
C SER A 35 -10.55 -14.67 -13.05
N VAL A 36 -9.55 -13.90 -13.54
CA VAL A 36 -9.19 -13.83 -14.96
C VAL A 36 -8.73 -15.21 -15.47
N MET A 37 -7.86 -15.90 -14.73
CA MET A 37 -7.40 -17.24 -15.08
C MET A 37 -8.56 -18.25 -15.14
N ARG A 38 -9.48 -18.22 -14.18
CA ARG A 38 -10.66 -19.10 -14.15
C ARG A 38 -11.54 -18.88 -15.37
N MET A 39 -11.78 -17.62 -15.73
CA MET A 39 -12.55 -17.27 -16.93
C MET A 39 -11.81 -17.69 -18.20
N GLY A 40 -10.51 -17.38 -18.30
CA GLY A 40 -9.67 -17.76 -19.43
C GLY A 40 -9.62 -19.26 -19.67
N THR A 41 -9.47 -20.06 -18.62
CA THR A 41 -9.52 -21.53 -18.69
C THR A 41 -10.87 -22.06 -19.19
N THR A 42 -11.97 -21.44 -18.74
CA THR A 42 -13.32 -21.82 -19.20
C THR A 42 -13.50 -21.51 -20.69
N LEU A 43 -13.03 -20.35 -21.13
CA LEU A 43 -13.08 -19.96 -22.54
C LEU A 43 -12.17 -20.84 -23.41
N LEU A 44 -10.96 -21.14 -22.95
CA LEU A 44 -10.04 -22.05 -23.63
C LEU A 44 -10.65 -23.43 -23.79
N LYS A 45 -11.26 -24.00 -22.72
CA LYS A 45 -11.94 -25.27 -22.76
C LYS A 45 -13.06 -25.29 -23.81
N ARG A 46 -13.89 -24.25 -23.85
CA ARG A 46 -14.96 -24.13 -24.88
C ARG A 46 -14.39 -24.01 -26.29
N HIS A 47 -13.27 -23.28 -26.45
CA HIS A 47 -12.63 -23.12 -27.73
C HIS A 47 -12.08 -24.44 -28.26
N LEU A 48 -11.42 -25.23 -27.41
CA LEU A 48 -10.88 -26.56 -27.76
C LEU A 48 -11.96 -27.59 -28.11
N GLN A 49 -13.22 -27.36 -27.71
CA GLN A 49 -14.36 -28.23 -28.04
C GLN A 49 -15.03 -27.89 -29.38
N ARG A 50 -14.61 -26.85 -30.07
CA ARG A 50 -15.17 -26.44 -31.37
C ARG A 50 -14.55 -27.24 -32.50
N ALA A 51 -15.38 -27.52 -33.52
CA ALA A 51 -14.92 -28.22 -34.71
C ALA A 51 -13.97 -27.36 -35.59
N ASP A 52 -14.08 -26.05 -35.49
CA ASP A 52 -13.29 -25.04 -36.24
C ASP A 52 -12.15 -24.47 -35.40
N LEU A 53 -11.46 -25.33 -34.65
CA LEU A 53 -10.36 -24.91 -33.77
C LEU A 53 -9.24 -24.23 -34.55
N ASN A 54 -8.95 -22.98 -34.18
CA ASN A 54 -7.73 -22.29 -34.61
C ASN A 54 -6.62 -22.48 -33.54
N PRO A 55 -5.54 -23.21 -33.83
CA PRO A 55 -4.47 -23.43 -32.86
C PRO A 55 -3.80 -22.14 -32.36
N ALA A 56 -3.69 -21.11 -33.21
CA ALA A 56 -3.05 -19.83 -32.84
C ALA A 56 -3.88 -19.12 -31.75
N ASP A 57 -5.22 -19.15 -31.82
CA ASP A 57 -6.06 -18.56 -30.80
C ASP A 57 -5.99 -19.34 -29.46
N ALA A 58 -5.80 -20.65 -29.53
CA ALA A 58 -5.59 -21.45 -28.33
C ALA A 58 -4.25 -21.11 -27.65
N VAL A 59 -3.17 -20.96 -28.43
CA VAL A 59 -1.85 -20.56 -27.93
C VAL A 59 -1.91 -19.18 -27.27
N ALA A 60 -2.50 -18.17 -27.95
CA ALA A 60 -2.64 -16.83 -27.40
C ALA A 60 -3.38 -16.80 -26.04
N ARG A 61 -4.39 -17.70 -25.87
CA ARG A 61 -5.09 -17.81 -24.58
C ARG A 61 -4.23 -18.46 -23.49
N VAL A 62 -3.39 -19.43 -23.84
CA VAL A 62 -2.41 -20.01 -22.91
C VAL A 62 -1.42 -18.94 -22.44
N GLU A 63 -0.86 -18.16 -23.37
CA GLU A 63 0.06 -17.07 -23.06
C GLU A 63 -0.58 -16.04 -22.09
N GLN A 64 -1.86 -15.69 -22.29
CA GLN A 64 -2.57 -14.83 -21.34
C GLN A 64 -2.69 -15.45 -19.94
N LEU A 65 -2.91 -16.76 -19.84
CA LEU A 65 -2.96 -17.45 -18.55
C LEU A 65 -1.58 -17.49 -17.87
N GLU A 66 -0.52 -17.70 -18.62
CA GLU A 66 0.87 -17.66 -18.13
C GLU A 66 1.23 -16.26 -17.58
N GLN A 67 0.80 -15.20 -18.29
CA GLN A 67 0.97 -13.83 -17.82
C GLN A 67 0.25 -13.62 -16.46
N GLN A 68 -0.99 -14.08 -16.32
CA GLN A 68 -1.74 -13.97 -15.07
C GLN A 68 -1.10 -14.78 -13.92
N LEU A 69 -0.51 -15.95 -14.22
CA LEU A 69 0.26 -16.72 -13.24
C LEU A 69 1.52 -15.98 -12.79
N THR A 70 2.19 -15.31 -13.71
CA THR A 70 3.37 -14.50 -13.41
C THR A 70 3.00 -13.32 -12.49
N GLU A 71 1.90 -12.64 -12.80
CA GLU A 71 1.38 -11.55 -11.98
C GLU A 71 0.98 -12.04 -10.58
N LEU A 72 0.23 -13.13 -10.47
CA LEU A 72 -0.12 -13.73 -9.18
C LEU A 72 1.12 -14.09 -8.37
N SER A 73 2.13 -14.65 -9.02
CA SER A 73 3.40 -14.99 -8.37
C SER A 73 4.14 -13.75 -7.84
N ALA A 74 4.05 -12.63 -8.54
CA ALA A 74 4.57 -11.35 -8.09
C ALA A 74 3.80 -10.83 -6.87
N GLN A 75 2.47 -10.91 -6.88
CA GLN A 75 1.62 -10.51 -5.74
C GLN A 75 1.89 -11.37 -4.50
N ILE A 76 2.07 -12.68 -4.66
CA ILE A 76 2.45 -13.57 -3.55
C ILE A 76 3.82 -13.21 -2.97
N ARG A 77 4.80 -12.86 -3.83
CA ARG A 77 6.11 -12.38 -3.34
C ARG A 77 5.98 -11.08 -2.58
N ARG A 78 5.11 -10.17 -3.04
CA ARG A 78 4.79 -8.91 -2.34
C ARG A 78 4.23 -9.15 -0.93
N LEU A 79 3.41 -10.18 -0.72
CA LEU A 79 2.92 -10.55 0.61
C LEU A 79 4.02 -10.92 1.60
N ARG A 80 5.16 -11.45 1.13
CA ARG A 80 6.31 -11.75 2.01
C ARG A 80 6.87 -10.51 2.68
N GLN A 81 6.70 -9.36 2.08
CA GLN A 81 7.16 -8.09 2.62
C GLN A 81 6.38 -7.67 3.87
N TRP A 82 5.20 -8.24 4.09
CA TRP A 82 4.40 -8.03 5.31
C TRP A 82 4.82 -8.91 6.49
N ASP A 83 5.79 -9.80 6.28
CA ASP A 83 6.38 -10.58 7.36
C ASP A 83 7.32 -9.69 8.18
N PRO A 84 7.06 -9.49 9.49
CA PRO A 84 7.89 -8.66 10.35
C PRO A 84 9.33 -9.19 10.52
N GLN A 85 9.60 -10.43 10.13
CA GLN A 85 10.93 -11.04 10.19
C GLN A 85 11.78 -10.73 8.96
N VAL A 86 11.17 -10.31 7.86
CA VAL A 86 11.88 -9.91 6.65
C VAL A 86 12.53 -8.55 6.86
N ARG A 87 13.87 -8.52 6.83
CA ARG A 87 14.68 -7.31 7.04
C ARG A 87 15.31 -6.81 5.75
N GLU A 88 14.67 -7.01 4.64
CA GLU A 88 15.14 -6.48 3.37
C GLU A 88 15.14 -4.94 3.40
N ARG A 89 16.18 -4.36 2.83
CA ARG A 89 16.24 -2.92 2.63
C ARG A 89 15.78 -2.60 1.21
N GLN A 90 15.03 -1.54 1.08
CA GLN A 90 14.48 -1.09 -0.20
C GLN A 90 14.73 0.40 -0.37
N PRO A 91 14.79 0.90 -1.61
CA PRO A 91 14.82 2.34 -1.87
C PRO A 91 13.62 3.03 -1.23
N LEU A 92 13.82 4.22 -0.66
CA LEU A 92 12.74 5.02 -0.06
C LEU A 92 11.62 5.27 -1.06
N LYS A 93 11.95 5.55 -2.31
CA LYS A 93 11.01 5.71 -3.41
C LYS A 93 10.10 4.49 -3.57
N ALA A 94 10.66 3.29 -3.55
CA ALA A 94 9.88 2.05 -3.67
C ALA A 94 8.89 1.88 -2.51
N ILE A 95 9.31 2.18 -1.28
CA ILE A 95 8.44 2.14 -0.09
C ILE A 95 7.30 3.17 -0.21
N ALA A 96 7.62 4.39 -0.66
CA ALA A 96 6.63 5.45 -0.82
C ALA A 96 5.60 5.11 -1.93
N LEU A 97 6.07 4.61 -3.08
CA LEU A 97 5.21 4.13 -4.18
C LEU A 97 4.28 3.01 -3.73
N GLU A 98 4.84 2.03 -3.01
CA GLU A 98 4.08 0.91 -2.47
C GLU A 98 2.98 1.38 -1.49
N ALA A 99 3.33 2.27 -0.56
CA ALA A 99 2.37 2.81 0.39
C ALA A 99 1.24 3.57 -0.30
N ALA A 100 1.57 4.45 -1.25
CA ALA A 100 0.58 5.19 -2.02
C ALA A 100 -0.35 4.26 -2.82
N ALA A 101 0.21 3.23 -3.47
CA ALA A 101 -0.56 2.25 -4.23
C ALA A 101 -1.53 1.45 -3.35
N LEU A 102 -1.12 1.11 -2.11
CA LEU A 102 -1.96 0.37 -1.16
C LEU A 102 -3.05 1.24 -0.53
N ALA A 103 -2.75 2.52 -0.27
CA ALA A 103 -3.72 3.42 0.36
C ALA A 103 -4.77 3.95 -0.64
N ARG A 104 -4.35 4.22 -1.88
CA ARG A 104 -5.15 4.90 -2.90
C ARG A 104 -6.55 4.30 -3.11
N PRO A 105 -6.75 2.99 -3.38
CA PRO A 105 -8.07 2.47 -3.74
C PRO A 105 -9.11 2.68 -2.64
N MET A 106 -8.72 2.51 -1.38
CA MET A 106 -9.63 2.69 -0.24
C MET A 106 -9.94 4.15 0.04
N LEU A 107 -8.95 5.04 -0.10
CA LEU A 107 -9.13 6.47 0.12
C LEU A 107 -9.92 7.13 -1.02
N MET A 108 -9.75 6.68 -2.25
CA MET A 108 -10.58 7.13 -3.38
C MET A 108 -12.08 6.86 -3.17
N VAL A 109 -12.45 5.72 -2.58
CA VAL A 109 -13.85 5.44 -2.22
C VAL A 109 -14.38 6.44 -1.19
N GLN A 110 -13.50 7.00 -0.36
CA GLN A 110 -13.82 8.04 0.64
C GLN A 110 -13.76 9.46 0.05
N GLY A 111 -13.48 9.62 -1.26
CA GLY A 111 -13.35 10.92 -1.90
C GLY A 111 -11.98 11.58 -1.70
N ILE A 112 -11.00 10.86 -1.16
CA ILE A 112 -9.63 11.34 -0.94
C ILE A 112 -8.74 10.83 -2.06
N ASP A 113 -8.16 11.72 -2.86
CA ASP A 113 -7.17 11.32 -3.86
C ASP A 113 -5.79 11.18 -3.22
N VAL A 114 -5.09 10.09 -3.55
CA VAL A 114 -3.68 9.91 -3.22
C VAL A 114 -2.89 10.12 -4.50
N GLU A 115 -2.16 11.23 -4.61
CA GLU A 115 -1.40 11.54 -5.82
C GLU A 115 -0.37 10.44 -6.12
N PRO A 116 -0.27 10.03 -7.41
CA PRO A 116 0.82 9.16 -7.81
C PRO A 116 2.14 9.92 -7.65
N LEU A 117 3.12 9.27 -7.04
CA LEU A 117 4.47 9.80 -7.04
C LEU A 117 4.95 9.98 -8.48
N GLN A 118 5.53 11.14 -8.77
CA GLN A 118 6.20 11.36 -10.05
C GLN A 118 7.47 10.50 -10.07
N GLU A 119 7.51 9.51 -10.96
CA GLU A 119 8.64 8.59 -11.07
C GLU A 119 9.95 9.31 -11.43
N ASP A 120 9.84 10.42 -12.16
CA ASP A 120 10.98 11.23 -12.63
C ASP A 120 11.38 12.36 -11.67
N ALA A 121 10.76 12.45 -10.48
CA ALA A 121 11.18 13.46 -9.52
C ALA A 121 12.65 13.25 -9.15
N ALA A 122 13.50 14.18 -9.60
CA ALA A 122 14.96 14.15 -9.43
C ALA A 122 15.42 14.13 -7.96
N ASP A 123 14.49 14.37 -7.04
CA ASP A 123 14.74 14.51 -5.62
C ASP A 123 14.78 13.18 -4.85
N TRP A 124 14.32 12.08 -5.46
CA TRP A 124 14.48 10.76 -4.87
C TRP A 124 15.88 10.24 -5.15
N LEU A 125 16.76 10.28 -4.18
CA LEU A 125 18.05 9.60 -4.29
C LEU A 125 17.84 8.07 -4.22
N ASP A 126 18.13 7.37 -5.30
CA ASP A 126 18.06 5.89 -5.38
C ASP A 126 18.98 5.19 -4.37
N THR A 127 19.91 5.92 -3.78
CA THR A 127 20.88 5.42 -2.79
C THR A 127 20.32 5.31 -1.36
N SER A 128 19.25 6.04 -1.04
CA SER A 128 18.66 6.01 0.29
C SER A 128 17.81 4.76 0.47
N GLN A 129 18.34 3.82 1.27
CA GLN A 129 17.64 2.57 1.57
C GLN A 129 17.16 2.52 3.02
N ALA A 130 15.94 2.08 3.20
CA ALA A 130 15.35 1.85 4.51
C ALA A 130 14.86 0.40 4.68
N SER A 131 14.66 0.01 5.93
CA SER A 131 13.99 -1.26 6.20
C SER A 131 12.57 -1.22 5.65
N HIS A 132 12.12 -2.33 5.09
CA HIS A 132 10.74 -2.47 4.62
C HIS A 132 9.69 -2.19 5.71
N THR A 133 10.05 -2.32 6.99
CA THR A 133 9.18 -1.95 8.11
C THR A 133 8.75 -0.47 8.09
N LEU A 134 9.46 0.40 7.35
CA LEU A 134 9.07 1.79 7.14
C LEU A 134 7.73 1.90 6.38
N LEU A 135 7.36 0.90 5.58
CA LEU A 135 6.06 0.86 4.90
C LEU A 135 4.89 1.03 5.88
N TYR A 136 4.98 0.39 7.07
CA TYR A 136 3.96 0.53 8.10
C TYR A 136 3.84 1.97 8.61
N ALA A 137 4.96 2.67 8.76
CA ALA A 137 4.97 4.06 9.22
C ALA A 137 4.42 5.01 8.15
N VAL A 138 4.77 4.81 6.88
CA VAL A 138 4.26 5.62 5.77
C VAL A 138 2.75 5.42 5.60
N LEU A 139 2.27 4.17 5.62
CA LEU A 139 0.83 3.87 5.58
C LEU A 139 0.10 4.45 6.78
N ALA A 140 0.65 4.30 7.98
CA ALA A 140 0.06 4.89 9.18
C ALA A 140 -0.05 6.41 9.09
N ALA A 141 0.96 7.09 8.52
CA ALA A 141 0.93 8.53 8.31
C ALA A 141 -0.14 8.94 7.28
N ILE A 142 -0.29 8.20 6.18
CA ILE A 142 -1.35 8.43 5.20
C ILE A 142 -2.73 8.29 5.84
N TYR A 143 -2.98 7.19 6.56
CA TYR A 143 -4.26 6.95 7.21
C TYR A 143 -4.51 7.91 8.39
N HIS A 144 -3.46 8.28 9.13
CA HIS A 144 -3.56 9.30 10.17
C HIS A 144 -4.10 10.62 9.59
N LEU A 145 -3.51 11.11 8.51
CA LEU A 145 -3.96 12.35 7.87
C LEU A 145 -5.36 12.25 7.25
N ALA A 146 -5.75 11.06 6.80
CA ALA A 146 -7.08 10.83 6.24
C ALA A 146 -8.17 10.73 7.31
N GLU A 147 -7.87 10.13 8.47
CA GLU A 147 -8.86 9.73 9.48
C GLU A 147 -8.99 10.69 10.67
N THR A 148 -7.94 11.48 10.98
CA THR A 148 -7.92 12.31 12.21
C THR A 148 -8.32 13.77 11.99
N SER A 149 -8.55 14.20 10.75
CA SER A 149 -8.99 15.56 10.46
C SER A 149 -10.52 15.68 10.64
N ASP A 150 -10.99 16.74 11.32
CA ASP A 150 -12.43 17.06 11.40
C ASP A 150 -13.05 17.27 10.00
N ALA A 151 -12.25 17.74 9.05
CA ALA A 151 -12.60 17.80 7.63
C ALA A 151 -11.62 16.90 6.86
N PRO A 152 -12.09 15.78 6.25
CA PRO A 152 -11.23 14.91 5.46
C PRO A 152 -10.53 15.70 4.35
N PRO A 153 -9.25 15.43 4.08
CA PRO A 153 -8.54 16.12 3.01
C PRO A 153 -9.10 15.71 1.64
N ALA A 154 -9.07 16.62 0.68
CA ALA A 154 -9.41 16.27 -0.70
C ALA A 154 -8.31 15.43 -1.35
N ARG A 155 -7.06 15.62 -0.91
CA ARG A 155 -5.89 15.01 -1.52
C ARG A 155 -4.76 14.78 -0.51
N ILE A 156 -4.06 13.67 -0.68
CA ILE A 156 -2.82 13.35 0.05
C ILE A 156 -1.68 13.24 -0.96
N VAL A 157 -0.57 13.89 -0.66
CA VAL A 157 0.66 13.89 -1.47
C VAL A 157 1.76 13.22 -0.67
N VAL A 158 2.52 12.33 -1.32
CA VAL A 158 3.72 11.70 -0.76
C VAL A 158 4.90 12.18 -1.58
N GLU A 159 5.88 12.80 -0.93
CA GLU A 159 7.01 13.44 -1.60
C GLU A 159 8.33 13.23 -0.83
N PRO A 160 9.50 13.42 -1.45
CA PRO A 160 10.76 13.35 -0.75
C PRO A 160 10.91 14.49 0.26
N LEU A 161 11.49 14.19 1.42
CA LEU A 161 11.88 15.17 2.43
C LEU A 161 13.40 15.25 2.51
N GLY A 162 13.96 16.16 1.72
CA GLY A 162 15.39 16.19 1.48
C GLY A 162 15.86 14.92 0.80
N THR A 163 17.06 14.46 1.11
CA THR A 163 17.71 13.32 0.43
C THR A 163 17.40 11.96 1.05
N THR A 164 16.89 11.93 2.28
CA THR A 164 16.80 10.68 3.07
C THR A 164 15.47 10.50 3.79
N GLY A 165 14.51 11.42 3.61
CA GLY A 165 13.22 11.38 4.28
C GLY A 165 12.04 11.27 3.33
N ILE A 166 10.85 11.09 3.92
CA ILE A 166 9.56 11.08 3.23
C ILE A 166 8.66 12.10 3.91
N GLN A 167 8.01 12.95 3.14
CA GLN A 167 6.96 13.85 3.59
C GLN A 167 5.61 13.40 3.07
N ILE A 168 4.63 13.38 3.93
CA ILE A 168 3.23 13.12 3.59
C ILE A 168 2.44 14.37 3.98
N SER A 169 1.68 14.94 3.05
CA SER A 169 0.92 16.16 3.27
C SER A 169 -0.52 16.01 2.77
N ALA A 170 -1.46 16.55 3.54
CA ALA A 170 -2.88 16.56 3.22
C ALA A 170 -3.32 17.95 2.76
N HIS A 171 -4.02 18.03 1.64
CA HIS A 171 -4.39 19.28 0.98
C HIS A 171 -5.89 19.35 0.72
N GLY A 172 -6.41 20.58 0.80
CA GLY A 172 -7.83 20.87 0.54
C GLY A 172 -8.74 20.21 1.59
N ASP A 173 -10.02 20.48 1.46
CA ASP A 173 -11.07 19.82 2.22
C ASP A 173 -11.96 19.07 1.23
N CYS A 174 -12.24 17.81 1.52
CA CYS A 174 -13.20 17.06 0.74
C CYS A 174 -14.59 17.69 0.95
N ALA A 175 -15.24 18.11 -0.13
CA ALA A 175 -16.66 18.42 -0.04
C ALA A 175 -17.34 17.12 0.39
N ALA A 176 -18.06 17.15 1.52
CA ALA A 176 -18.75 15.98 2.01
C ALA A 176 -19.50 15.31 0.86
N PRO A 177 -19.22 14.05 0.52
CA PRO A 177 -19.94 13.39 -0.54
C PRO A 177 -21.41 13.36 -0.15
N ASP A 178 -22.29 13.89 -1.02
CA ASP A 178 -23.72 13.75 -0.84
C ASP A 178 -24.04 12.26 -0.63
N ALA A 179 -24.31 11.90 0.62
CA ALA A 179 -25.07 10.75 1.10
C ALA A 179 -24.78 9.34 0.54
N LEU A 180 -23.63 9.03 -0.03
CA LEU A 180 -23.21 7.66 -0.21
C LEU A 180 -22.08 7.34 0.80
N GLN A 181 -22.45 7.23 2.06
CA GLN A 181 -21.60 6.67 3.13
C GLN A 181 -21.32 5.18 2.87
N ILE A 182 -20.52 4.89 1.85
CA ILE A 182 -20.00 3.54 1.58
C ILE A 182 -18.60 3.38 2.20
N ALA A 183 -18.07 4.41 2.83
CA ALA A 183 -16.82 4.27 3.56
C ALA A 183 -17.05 3.33 4.76
N PRO A 184 -16.33 2.21 4.87
CA PRO A 184 -16.38 1.44 6.09
C PRO A 184 -16.00 2.37 7.25
N PRO A 185 -16.71 2.32 8.37
CA PRO A 185 -16.38 3.14 9.54
C PRO A 185 -14.91 2.90 9.91
N PRO A 186 -14.18 3.94 10.38
CA PRO A 186 -12.86 3.73 10.92
C PRO A 186 -12.91 2.57 11.91
N LEU A 187 -11.91 1.67 11.86
CA LEU A 187 -11.88 0.49 12.72
C LEU A 187 -11.92 0.95 14.18
N GLU A 188 -13.09 0.81 14.82
CA GLU A 188 -13.29 1.26 16.19
C GLU A 188 -12.21 0.66 17.12
N GLY A 189 -11.55 1.51 17.90
CA GLY A 189 -10.50 1.11 18.82
C GLY A 189 -9.11 0.88 18.23
N LEU A 190 -8.91 1.07 16.92
CA LEU A 190 -7.63 0.91 16.24
C LEU A 190 -7.20 2.22 15.54
N SER A 191 -7.29 3.35 16.24
CA SER A 191 -6.89 4.65 15.70
C SER A 191 -5.38 4.70 15.44
N LEU A 192 -5.00 5.26 14.30
CA LEU A 192 -3.61 5.54 13.94
C LEU A 192 -3.31 7.01 14.24
N ASP A 193 -3.14 7.35 15.51
CA ASP A 193 -2.81 8.70 15.96
C ASP A 193 -1.32 9.03 15.72
N ALA A 194 -0.93 10.26 16.04
CA ALA A 194 0.46 10.72 15.89
C ALA A 194 1.46 9.87 16.71
N ALA A 195 1.04 9.34 17.87
CA ALA A 195 1.89 8.48 18.69
C ALA A 195 2.10 7.11 18.04
N ALA A 196 1.07 6.56 17.41
CA ALA A 196 1.15 5.32 16.63
C ALA A 196 2.12 5.48 15.44
N VAL A 197 2.01 6.59 14.69
CA VAL A 197 2.93 6.90 13.59
C VAL A 197 4.37 6.99 14.08
N ALA A 198 4.61 7.74 15.18
CA ALA A 198 5.94 7.88 15.76
C ALA A 198 6.53 6.54 16.24
N GLN A 199 5.71 5.67 16.84
CA GLN A 199 6.16 4.36 17.29
C GLN A 199 6.53 3.43 16.13
N LEU A 200 5.74 3.42 15.05
CA LEU A 200 6.04 2.66 13.84
C LEU A 200 7.28 3.18 13.13
N ALA A 201 7.46 4.50 13.04
CA ALA A 201 8.64 5.11 12.46
C ALA A 201 9.92 4.72 13.22
N ARG A 202 9.92 4.82 14.55
CA ARG A 202 11.08 4.42 15.37
C ARG A 202 11.47 2.97 15.18
N SER A 203 10.53 2.07 14.99
CA SER A 203 10.81 0.66 14.71
C SER A 203 11.56 0.46 13.38
N ALA A 204 11.38 1.38 12.44
CA ALA A 204 12.07 1.43 11.17
C ALA A 204 13.36 2.29 11.18
N GLN A 205 13.80 2.75 12.36
CA GLN A 205 14.94 3.69 12.54
C GLN A 205 14.69 5.07 11.91
N PHE A 206 13.44 5.54 11.98
CA PHE A 206 13.04 6.87 11.57
C PHE A 206 12.39 7.61 12.73
N ASP A 207 12.52 8.93 12.71
CA ASP A 207 11.73 9.82 13.55
C ASP A 207 10.55 10.37 12.76
N ALA A 208 9.42 10.58 13.43
CA ALA A 208 8.21 11.13 12.83
C ALA A 208 7.87 12.48 13.48
N VAL A 209 7.78 13.51 12.66
CA VAL A 209 7.32 14.85 13.06
C VAL A 209 5.94 15.08 12.45
N VAL A 210 4.93 15.11 13.31
CA VAL A 210 3.55 15.40 12.91
C VAL A 210 3.24 16.86 13.20
N SER A 211 2.86 17.62 12.19
CA SER A 211 2.55 19.05 12.30
C SER A 211 1.31 19.39 11.47
N GLY A 212 0.17 19.54 12.11
CA GLY A 212 -1.09 19.83 11.45
C GLY A 212 -1.43 18.76 10.39
N ARG A 213 -1.46 19.18 9.13
CA ARG A 213 -1.76 18.32 7.98
C ARG A 213 -0.51 17.74 7.29
N THR A 214 0.60 17.64 8.00
CA THR A 214 1.85 17.14 7.44
C THR A 214 2.53 16.17 8.40
N VAL A 215 3.08 15.10 7.87
CA VAL A 215 3.92 14.13 8.57
C VAL A 215 5.26 14.03 7.85
N GLY A 216 6.35 14.35 8.54
CA GLY A 216 7.71 14.16 8.04
C GLY A 216 8.35 12.94 8.70
N LEU A 217 8.92 12.04 7.91
CA LEU A 217 9.68 10.87 8.34
C LEU A 217 11.16 11.07 7.96
N LYS A 218 12.06 11.08 8.94
CA LYS A 218 13.51 11.25 8.73
C LYS A 218 14.29 10.14 9.43
N PRO A 219 15.42 9.66 8.88
CA PRO A 219 16.30 8.75 9.60
C PRO A 219 16.70 9.32 10.96
N LEU A 220 16.84 8.43 11.97
CA LEU A 220 17.35 8.75 13.31
C LEU A 220 18.85 8.98 13.30
#